data_e7cf44076e826553ddc3fa77b9a369a1
#
_entry.id   e7cf44076e826553ddc3fa77b9a369a1
#
_cell.length_a   1.000
_cell.length_b   1.000
_cell.length_c   1.000
_cell.angle_alpha   90.00
_cell.angle_beta   90.00
_cell.angle_gamma   90.00
#
_symmetry.space_group_name_H-M   'P 1'
#
loop_
_entity.id
_entity.type
_entity.pdbx_description
1 polymer ?
#
loop_
_entity_poly.entity_id
_entity_poly.type
_entity_poly.pdbx_seq_one_letter_code
_entity_poly.pdbx_strand_id
1 'polypeptide(L)'
;MEGQLNLDCERFQQITQMAKMGWWESDVKNQQYICSDFIVDLLGLESHRISFQEFHHRIREDHRTRLRNEFISHSNLETYEQMFPIQAKNGEIWVYSKISFRKPDKEGYRDIFGYLQYVDKPAEN
;
A
#
# COMPACT_ATOMS: atom_id res chain seq x y z
N MET A 1 -18.55 -2.28 25.83
CA MET A 1 -17.72 -2.94 24.80
C MET A 1 -17.75 -2.23 23.46
N GLU A 2 -18.90 -1.85 22.96
CA GLU A 2 -18.98 -1.10 21.69
C GLU A 2 -18.22 0.22 21.74
N GLY A 3 -18.29 0.95 22.85
CA GLY A 3 -17.58 2.20 23.01
C GLY A 3 -16.07 2.06 22.98
N GLN A 4 -15.53 0.95 23.49
CA GLN A 4 -14.10 0.68 23.47
C GLN A 4 -13.60 0.43 22.04
N LEU A 5 -14.34 -0.35 21.25
CA LEU A 5 -13.98 -0.62 19.87
C LEU A 5 -13.98 0.67 19.03
N ASN A 6 -14.97 1.55 19.22
CA ASN A 6 -15.04 2.81 18.50
C ASN A 6 -13.86 3.72 18.86
N LEU A 7 -13.47 3.78 20.14
CA LEU A 7 -12.33 4.57 20.59
C LEU A 7 -11.03 4.04 19.98
N ASP A 8 -10.85 2.71 19.95
CA ASP A 8 -9.65 2.11 19.37
C ASP A 8 -9.56 2.39 17.86
N CYS A 9 -10.67 2.32 17.14
CA CYS A 9 -10.72 2.65 15.72
C CYS A 9 -10.39 4.13 15.46
N GLU A 10 -10.95 5.03 16.26
CA GLU A 10 -10.68 6.46 16.15
C GLU A 10 -9.20 6.76 16.41
N ARG A 11 -8.62 6.17 17.45
CA ARG A 11 -7.20 6.36 17.77
C ARG A 11 -6.31 5.80 16.68
N PHE A 12 -6.65 4.63 16.15
CA PHE A 12 -5.91 4.04 15.04
C PHE A 12 -5.90 4.99 13.83
N GLN A 13 -7.05 5.53 13.47
CA GLN A 13 -7.14 6.48 12.38
C GLN A 13 -6.33 7.74 12.64
N GLN A 14 -6.42 8.30 13.85
CA GLN A 14 -5.67 9.50 14.21
C GLN A 14 -4.16 9.25 14.16
N ILE A 15 -3.70 8.14 14.71
CA ILE A 15 -2.27 7.81 14.73
C ILE A 15 -1.76 7.59 13.31
N THR A 16 -2.50 6.86 12.47
CA THR A 16 -2.07 6.60 11.10
C THR A 16 -2.02 7.88 10.26
N GLN A 17 -2.97 8.80 10.48
CA GLN A 17 -2.94 10.10 9.81
C GLN A 17 -1.75 10.95 10.26
N MET A 18 -1.47 10.97 11.56
CA MET A 18 -0.29 11.69 12.10
C MET A 18 1.01 11.11 11.55
N ALA A 19 1.08 9.80 11.40
CA ALA A 19 2.23 9.11 10.84
C ALA A 19 2.30 9.21 9.30
N LYS A 20 1.30 9.83 8.67
CA LYS A 20 1.19 9.97 7.21
C LYS A 20 1.23 8.61 6.53
N MET A 21 0.43 7.67 7.03
CA MET A 21 0.37 6.31 6.52
C MET A 21 -1.07 5.84 6.37
N GLY A 22 -1.27 4.91 5.47
CA GLY A 22 -2.56 4.25 5.26
C GLY A 22 -2.39 2.77 5.03
N TRP A 23 -3.44 2.01 5.26
CA TRP A 23 -3.42 0.58 4.99
C TRP A 23 -3.95 0.29 3.59
N TRP A 24 -3.55 -0.85 3.07
CA TRP A 24 -4.06 -1.39 1.81
C TRP A 24 -4.07 -2.90 1.88
N GLU A 25 -4.93 -3.52 1.06
CA GLU A 25 -4.94 -4.96 0.87
C GLU A 25 -5.25 -5.27 -0.58
N SER A 26 -4.80 -6.42 -1.06
CA SER A 26 -5.08 -6.86 -2.42
C SER A 26 -6.38 -7.64 -2.48
N ASP A 27 -7.08 -7.49 -3.59
CA ASP A 27 -8.19 -8.34 -4.00
C ASP A 27 -7.75 -9.02 -5.29
N VAL A 28 -7.09 -10.16 -5.16
CA VAL A 28 -6.45 -10.83 -6.30
C VAL A 28 -7.46 -11.25 -7.34
N LYS A 29 -8.64 -11.69 -6.91
CA LYS A 29 -9.68 -12.14 -7.85
C LYS A 29 -10.13 -11.03 -8.78
N ASN A 30 -10.23 -9.80 -8.29
CA ASN A 30 -10.64 -8.64 -9.06
C ASN A 30 -9.46 -7.80 -9.55
N GLN A 31 -8.24 -8.18 -9.21
CA GLN A 31 -7.00 -7.48 -9.59
C GLN A 31 -7.03 -6.02 -9.18
N GLN A 32 -7.41 -5.78 -7.93
CA GLN A 32 -7.53 -4.44 -7.36
C GLN A 32 -6.89 -4.40 -5.97
N TYR A 33 -6.46 -3.21 -5.57
CA TYR A 33 -6.14 -2.91 -4.18
C TYR A 33 -7.31 -2.18 -3.54
N ILE A 34 -7.55 -2.48 -2.27
CA ILE A 34 -8.50 -1.76 -1.41
C ILE A 34 -7.66 -0.91 -0.46
N CYS A 35 -7.97 0.38 -0.37
CA CYS A 35 -7.14 1.35 0.32
C CYS A 35 -7.92 2.14 1.37
N SER A 36 -7.22 2.56 2.43
CA SER A 36 -7.80 3.44 3.45
C SER A 36 -7.98 4.86 2.92
N ASP A 37 -8.72 5.68 3.68
CA ASP A 37 -8.99 7.08 3.33
C ASP A 37 -7.71 7.87 3.08
N PHE A 38 -6.67 7.64 3.88
CA PHE A 38 -5.41 8.36 3.72
C PHE A 38 -4.82 8.13 2.31
N ILE A 39 -4.84 6.89 1.83
CA ILE A 39 -4.30 6.56 0.50
C ILE A 39 -5.19 7.15 -0.59
N VAL A 40 -6.51 7.09 -0.41
CA VAL A 40 -7.45 7.69 -1.36
C VAL A 40 -7.14 9.17 -1.55
N ASP A 41 -6.96 9.91 -0.46
CA ASP A 41 -6.64 11.34 -0.51
C ASP A 41 -5.25 11.59 -1.08
N LEU A 42 -4.26 10.82 -0.67
CA LEU A 42 -2.88 10.98 -1.10
C LEU A 42 -2.74 10.83 -2.61
N LEU A 43 -3.35 9.80 -3.16
CA LEU A 43 -3.27 9.48 -4.58
C LEU A 43 -4.35 10.15 -5.42
N GLY A 44 -5.35 10.77 -4.78
CA GLY A 44 -6.47 11.39 -5.49
C GLY A 44 -7.36 10.37 -6.19
N LEU A 45 -7.68 9.27 -5.50
CA LEU A 45 -8.51 8.21 -6.06
C LEU A 45 -9.99 8.57 -6.01
N GLU A 46 -10.77 8.03 -6.94
CA GLU A 46 -12.22 8.24 -6.96
C GLU A 46 -12.95 7.36 -5.95
N SER A 47 -12.34 6.26 -5.53
CA SER A 47 -12.92 5.33 -4.58
C SER A 47 -11.81 4.66 -3.77
N HIS A 48 -12.20 3.76 -2.87
CA HIS A 48 -11.27 2.99 -2.05
C HIS A 48 -10.66 1.80 -2.81
N ARG A 49 -10.89 1.71 -4.11
CA ARG A 49 -10.33 0.64 -4.96
C ARG A 49 -9.55 1.24 -6.12
N ILE A 50 -8.42 0.61 -6.43
CA ILE A 50 -7.59 0.96 -7.57
C ILE A 50 -7.08 -0.34 -8.20
N SER A 51 -7.13 -0.44 -9.54
CA SER A 51 -6.63 -1.64 -10.21
C SER A 51 -5.12 -1.78 -10.03
N PHE A 52 -4.63 -3.02 -10.06
CA PHE A 52 -3.19 -3.29 -10.03
C PHE A 52 -2.48 -2.53 -11.15
N GLN A 53 -3.06 -2.54 -12.35
CA GLN A 53 -2.47 -1.89 -13.50
C GLN A 53 -2.34 -0.38 -13.31
N GLU A 54 -3.39 0.28 -12.83
CA GLU A 54 -3.36 1.72 -12.61
C GLU A 54 -2.35 2.08 -11.53
N PHE A 55 -2.32 1.33 -10.43
CA PHE A 55 -1.34 1.56 -9.36
C PHE A 55 0.09 1.45 -9.89
N HIS A 56 0.38 0.40 -10.66
CA HIS A 56 1.71 0.19 -11.22
C HIS A 56 2.10 1.29 -12.21
N HIS A 57 1.15 1.82 -12.96
CA HIS A 57 1.42 2.92 -13.89
C HIS A 57 1.72 4.24 -13.17
N ARG A 58 1.29 4.40 -11.93
CA ARG A 58 1.62 5.58 -11.13
C ARG A 58 3.02 5.53 -10.56
N ILE A 59 3.63 4.35 -10.47
CA ILE A 59 5.01 4.20 -10.05
C ILE A 59 5.92 4.70 -11.18
N ARG A 60 6.94 5.50 -10.84
CA ARG A 60 7.87 6.01 -11.86
C ARG A 60 8.50 4.85 -12.62
N GLU A 61 8.57 4.98 -13.93
CA GLU A 61 8.89 3.87 -14.85
C GLU A 61 10.21 3.19 -14.52
N ASP A 62 11.24 3.96 -14.14
CA ASP A 62 12.57 3.44 -13.85
C ASP A 62 12.63 2.55 -12.60
N HIS A 63 11.57 2.53 -11.78
CA HIS A 63 11.48 1.69 -10.59
C HIS A 63 10.59 0.47 -10.75
N ARG A 64 9.78 0.38 -11.81
CA ARG A 64 8.78 -0.68 -11.96
C ARG A 64 9.38 -2.07 -12.01
N THR A 65 10.44 -2.26 -12.79
CA THR A 65 11.11 -3.57 -12.94
C THR A 65 11.74 -4.00 -11.62
N ARG A 66 12.40 -3.08 -10.92
CA ARG A 66 13.00 -3.38 -9.61
C ARG A 66 11.95 -3.87 -8.62
N LEU A 67 10.82 -3.17 -8.53
CA LEU A 67 9.76 -3.53 -7.59
C LEU A 67 9.16 -4.89 -7.91
N ARG A 68 8.96 -5.19 -9.19
CA ARG A 68 8.47 -6.51 -9.62
C ARG A 68 9.44 -7.61 -9.22
N ASN A 69 10.73 -7.41 -9.47
CA ASN A 69 11.75 -8.40 -9.15
C ASN A 69 11.86 -8.62 -7.64
N GLU A 70 11.79 -7.55 -6.84
CA GLU A 70 11.76 -7.66 -5.39
C GLU A 70 10.55 -8.43 -4.90
N PHE A 71 9.37 -8.18 -5.47
CA PHE A 71 8.16 -8.90 -5.11
C PHE A 71 8.32 -10.39 -5.37
N ILE A 72 8.83 -10.77 -6.54
CA ILE A 72 9.01 -12.17 -6.92
C ILE A 72 10.05 -12.83 -6.01
N SER A 73 11.19 -12.17 -5.76
CA SER A 73 12.27 -12.76 -4.97
C SER A 73 11.95 -12.86 -3.48
N HIS A 74 11.02 -12.05 -2.96
CA HIS A 74 10.64 -12.06 -1.55
C HIS A 74 9.31 -12.75 -1.28
N SER A 75 8.72 -13.41 -2.27
CA SER A 75 7.41 -14.05 -2.13
C SER A 75 7.38 -15.19 -1.12
N ASN A 76 8.54 -15.72 -0.71
CA ASN A 76 8.65 -16.76 0.32
C ASN A 76 8.77 -16.20 1.74
N LEU A 77 8.93 -14.90 1.89
CA LEU A 77 9.04 -14.23 3.19
C LEU A 77 7.65 -13.90 3.72
N GLU A 78 7.54 -13.76 5.05
CA GLU A 78 6.29 -13.33 5.65
C GLU A 78 6.04 -11.84 5.39
N THR A 79 7.09 -11.03 5.44
CA THR A 79 7.02 -9.59 5.19
C THR A 79 8.25 -9.12 4.44
N TYR A 80 8.09 -8.03 3.69
CA TYR A 80 9.22 -7.31 3.12
C TYR A 80 8.84 -5.85 2.89
N GLU A 81 9.84 -5.03 2.55
CA GLU A 81 9.69 -3.57 2.47
C GLU A 81 10.11 -3.08 1.09
N GLN A 82 9.45 -2.01 0.63
CA GLN A 82 9.80 -1.34 -0.61
C GLN A 82 9.71 0.17 -0.43
N MET A 83 10.59 0.92 -1.11
CA MET A 83 10.49 2.36 -1.23
C MET A 83 10.50 2.73 -2.71
N PHE A 84 9.63 3.65 -3.10
CA PHE A 84 9.53 4.02 -4.50
C PHE A 84 8.86 5.36 -4.69
N PRO A 85 9.15 6.05 -5.81
CA PRO A 85 8.42 7.27 -6.18
C PRO A 85 7.13 6.90 -6.91
N ILE A 86 6.06 7.61 -6.60
CA ILE A 86 4.74 7.37 -7.16
C ILE A 86 4.07 8.71 -7.47
N GLN A 87 3.27 8.73 -8.54
CA GLN A 87 2.46 9.89 -8.90
C GLN A 87 1.28 10.00 -7.97
N ALA A 88 1.30 10.99 -7.10
CA ALA A 88 0.21 11.31 -6.19
C ALA A 88 -0.68 12.42 -6.78
N LYS A 89 -1.67 12.85 -6.00
CA LYS A 89 -2.60 13.90 -6.42
C LYS A 89 -1.90 15.20 -6.80
N ASN A 90 -0.90 15.59 -6.04
CA ASN A 90 -0.22 16.89 -6.19
C ASN A 90 1.20 16.77 -6.74
N GLY A 91 1.53 15.68 -7.39
CA GLY A 91 2.84 15.46 -7.99
C GLY A 91 3.50 14.19 -7.52
N GLU A 92 4.76 14.01 -7.89
CA GLU A 92 5.51 12.82 -7.50
C GLU A 92 5.93 12.92 -6.03
N ILE A 93 5.72 11.83 -5.31
CA ILE A 93 6.14 11.69 -3.91
C ILE A 93 6.88 10.37 -3.73
N TRP A 94 7.61 10.24 -2.63
CA TRP A 94 8.20 8.98 -2.24
C TRP A 94 7.38 8.34 -1.13
N VAL A 95 7.24 7.02 -1.22
CA VAL A 95 6.50 6.23 -0.23
C VAL A 95 7.33 5.05 0.20
N TYR A 96 7.11 4.65 1.46
CA TYR A 96 7.59 3.40 2.03
C TYR A 96 6.39 2.47 2.13
N SER A 97 6.55 1.23 1.68
CA SER A 97 5.49 0.23 1.75
C SER A 97 6.00 -1.00 2.46
N LYS A 98 5.28 -1.44 3.47
CA LYS A 98 5.54 -2.73 4.11
C LYS A 98 4.47 -3.70 3.65
N ILE A 99 4.89 -4.87 3.22
CA ILE A 99 4.04 -5.86 2.56
C ILE A 99 4.06 -7.13 3.39
N SER A 100 2.89 -7.69 3.65
CA SER A 100 2.73 -8.94 4.36
C SER A 100 1.90 -9.91 3.52
N PHE A 101 2.30 -11.16 3.49
CA PHE A 101 1.60 -12.19 2.73
C PHE A 101 0.65 -12.96 3.64
N ARG A 102 -0.59 -13.14 3.18
CA ARG A 102 -1.54 -14.02 3.85
C ARG A 102 -1.34 -15.45 3.36
N LYS A 103 -1.83 -16.42 4.14
CA LYS A 103 -1.84 -17.81 3.70
C LYS A 103 -2.76 -17.97 2.50
N PRO A 104 -2.43 -18.85 1.53
CA PRO A 104 -3.34 -19.10 0.41
C PRO A 104 -4.70 -19.59 0.91
N ASP A 105 -5.76 -19.13 0.22
CA ASP A 105 -7.10 -19.61 0.50
C ASP A 105 -7.34 -20.99 -0.14
N LYS A 106 -8.59 -21.50 -0.05
CA LYS A 106 -8.94 -22.82 -0.60
C LYS A 106 -8.76 -22.93 -2.10
N GLU A 107 -8.83 -21.79 -2.81
CA GLU A 107 -8.68 -21.73 -4.26
C GLU A 107 -7.24 -21.46 -4.69
N GLY A 108 -6.33 -21.31 -3.74
CA GLY A 108 -4.92 -21.04 -4.02
C GLY A 108 -4.57 -19.57 -4.20
N TYR A 109 -5.51 -18.66 -4.04
CA TYR A 109 -5.22 -17.23 -4.10
C TYR A 109 -4.52 -16.79 -2.82
N ARG A 110 -3.46 -16.04 -2.98
CA ARG A 110 -2.70 -15.51 -1.86
C ARG A 110 -2.74 -13.99 -1.89
N ASP A 111 -3.56 -13.43 -1.01
CA ASP A 111 -3.65 -11.98 -0.88
C ASP A 111 -2.49 -11.41 -0.09
N ILE A 112 -2.17 -10.17 -0.39
CA ILE A 112 -1.17 -9.40 0.35
C ILE A 112 -1.85 -8.19 0.96
N PHE A 113 -1.28 -7.69 2.05
CA PHE A 113 -1.76 -6.50 2.72
C PHE A 113 -0.57 -5.77 3.34
N GLY A 114 -0.79 -4.54 3.72
CA GLY A 114 0.25 -3.79 4.37
C GLY A 114 -0.12 -2.34 4.58
N TYR A 115 0.90 -1.51 4.69
CA TYR A 115 0.70 -0.08 4.79
C TYR A 115 1.64 0.65 3.83
N LEU A 116 1.25 1.87 3.53
CA LEU A 116 1.99 2.77 2.68
C LEU A 116 2.16 4.08 3.45
N GLN A 117 3.39 4.58 3.55
CA GLN A 117 3.72 5.76 4.33
C GLN A 117 4.40 6.79 3.45
N TYR A 118 3.97 8.05 3.57
CA TYR A 118 4.66 9.16 2.92
C TYR A 118 6.02 9.36 3.60
N VAL A 119 7.07 9.43 2.81
CA VAL A 119 8.43 9.63 3.33
C VAL A 119 9.14 10.68 2.49
N ASP A 120 10.22 11.23 3.05
CA ASP A 120 11.06 12.15 2.31
C ASP A 120 11.83 11.41 1.21
N LYS A 121 12.13 12.11 0.14
CA LYS A 121 12.93 11.55 -0.94
C LYS A 121 14.29 11.09 -0.40
N PRO A 122 14.68 9.82 -0.62
CA PRO A 122 15.99 9.35 -0.19
C PRO A 122 17.12 10.14 -0.86
N ALA A 123 18.23 10.26 -0.15
CA ALA A 123 19.41 10.86 -0.75
C ALA A 123 19.89 9.99 -1.90
N GLU A 124 20.08 10.59 -3.07
CA GLU A 124 20.64 9.89 -4.23
C GLU A 124 22.16 10.05 -4.19
N ASN A 125 22.88 8.92 -4.16
CA ASN A 125 24.32 8.91 -4.25
C ASN A 125 24.75 8.73 -5.69
#